data_511c99b2f841b502ccb749a739b91d65
#
_entry.id   511c99b2f841b502ccb749a739b91d65
#
_cell.length_a   1.000
_cell.length_b   1.000
_cell.length_c   1.000
_cell.angle_alpha   90.00
_cell.angle_beta   90.00
_cell.angle_gamma   90.00
#
_symmetry.space_group_name_H-M   'P 1'
#
loop_
_entity.id
_entity.type
_entity.pdbx_description
1 polymer ?
#
loop_
_entity_poly.entity_id
_entity_poly.type
_entity_poly.pdbx_seq_one_letter_code
_entity_poly.pdbx_strand_id
1 'polypeptide(L)'
;MTAVCCLTGCGSLSYDMAYHVDYDVSSFNVVTRQETRTALPFAANLCVAAGNVPSDTVDMSHAEAAGLFGLDERQVLYAQNIHERLHPASLTKVMTALVALKYGQLNQTLTASDVVNITEPGAVLCGLATGDTMTLDQALRILLVYSSNDVAMLIAENVGGSVERFVEMMNEEAARLGATNTHFMNPHGLTESVHYTTVYDLYLIFNEAVKNDTFNEIIHMSSYQTVFYDRDGREKAFDRQNSNQYLRGERQAPANVTVIGVKTGTTNAAGYCLMLLSRDENGRPYISIVLRAEGVEELYGEMTDLLDEIHK
;
A
#
# COMPACT_ATOMS: atom_id res chain seq x y z
N MET A 1 -73.28 37.83 24.89
CA MET A 1 -73.08 37.04 23.66
C MET A 1 -71.73 36.44 23.66
N THR A 2 -71.71 35.16 24.05
CA THR A 2 -70.50 34.39 24.29
C THR A 2 -70.30 33.46 23.12
N ALA A 3 -69.21 33.62 22.36
CA ALA A 3 -68.87 32.70 21.28
C ALA A 3 -67.91 31.63 21.84
N VAL A 4 -68.35 30.38 21.80
CA VAL A 4 -67.58 29.22 22.13
C VAL A 4 -66.87 28.73 20.81
N CYS A 5 -65.55 28.81 20.77
CA CYS A 5 -64.77 28.16 19.72
C CYS A 5 -64.45 26.73 20.17
N CYS A 6 -65.08 25.74 19.53
CA CYS A 6 -64.68 24.37 19.62
C CYS A 6 -63.46 24.09 18.75
N LEU A 7 -62.34 23.80 19.38
CA LEU A 7 -61.18 23.22 18.69
C LEU A 7 -61.37 21.69 18.63
N THR A 8 -61.84 21.20 17.49
CA THR A 8 -61.75 19.76 17.16
C THR A 8 -60.66 19.63 16.07
N GLY A 9 -59.53 19.13 16.45
CA GLY A 9 -58.45 18.95 15.50
C GLY A 9 -57.51 17.80 15.93
N CYS A 10 -57.99 16.58 15.92
CA CYS A 10 -57.15 15.40 15.79
C CYS A 10 -57.66 14.60 14.61
N GLY A 11 -57.39 15.14 13.41
CA GLY A 11 -57.45 14.31 12.23
C GLY A 11 -56.17 13.47 12.17
N SER A 12 -56.31 12.14 12.31
CA SER A 12 -55.26 11.23 11.92
C SER A 12 -55.01 11.41 10.44
N LEU A 13 -53.85 11.92 10.07
CA LEU A 13 -53.36 11.86 8.71
C LEU A 13 -53.12 10.40 8.39
N SER A 14 -54.12 9.77 7.69
CA SER A 14 -53.84 8.51 7.02
C SER A 14 -52.92 8.79 5.87
N TYR A 15 -51.67 8.43 6.04
CA TYR A 15 -50.70 8.39 4.93
C TYR A 15 -51.11 7.23 4.03
N ASP A 16 -51.70 7.54 2.88
CA ASP A 16 -51.91 6.57 1.82
C ASP A 16 -50.54 6.22 1.25
N MET A 17 -49.90 5.18 1.83
CA MET A 17 -48.66 4.66 1.27
C MET A 17 -49.00 4.04 -0.08
N ALA A 18 -48.34 4.43 -1.13
CA ALA A 18 -48.51 3.89 -2.49
C ALA A 18 -48.16 2.41 -2.62
N TYR A 19 -47.91 1.74 -1.52
CA TYR A 19 -47.71 0.31 -1.41
C TYR A 19 -48.91 -0.29 -0.65
N HIS A 20 -49.68 -1.14 -1.32
CA HIS A 20 -50.67 -1.95 -0.65
C HIS A 20 -50.02 -2.71 0.48
N VAL A 21 -50.44 -2.44 1.73
CA VAL A 21 -49.97 -3.13 2.96
C VAL A 21 -50.51 -4.56 3.02
N ASP A 22 -51.30 -4.98 2.03
CA ASP A 22 -51.87 -6.33 1.91
C ASP A 22 -50.92 -7.35 1.24
N TYR A 23 -49.66 -6.96 1.01
CA TYR A 23 -48.66 -8.00 0.77
C TYR A 23 -48.39 -8.69 2.09
N ASP A 24 -49.10 -9.79 2.28
CA ASP A 24 -48.87 -10.75 3.32
C ASP A 24 -47.36 -11.03 3.41
N VAL A 25 -46.72 -10.61 4.51
CA VAL A 25 -45.32 -10.84 4.77
C VAL A 25 -45.02 -12.35 4.72
N SER A 26 -46.05 -13.20 4.83
CA SER A 26 -45.98 -14.63 4.63
C SER A 26 -45.74 -15.05 3.17
N SER A 27 -45.91 -14.16 2.18
CA SER A 27 -45.65 -14.49 0.77
C SER A 27 -44.17 -14.30 0.38
N PHE A 28 -43.38 -13.65 1.20
CA PHE A 28 -41.93 -13.78 1.11
C PHE A 28 -41.60 -15.15 1.70
N ASN A 29 -41.24 -16.11 0.87
CA ASN A 29 -40.61 -17.32 1.30
C ASN A 29 -39.33 -16.91 2.03
N VAL A 30 -39.41 -16.65 3.33
CA VAL A 30 -38.28 -16.70 4.23
C VAL A 30 -37.88 -18.16 4.20
N VAL A 31 -37.07 -18.52 3.22
CA VAL A 31 -36.34 -19.77 3.23
C VAL A 31 -35.46 -19.67 4.45
N THR A 32 -35.95 -20.13 5.58
CA THR A 32 -35.14 -20.44 6.75
C THR A 32 -34.28 -21.65 6.39
N ARG A 33 -33.39 -21.49 5.41
CA ARG A 33 -32.15 -22.22 5.43
C ARG A 33 -31.42 -21.70 6.65
N GLN A 34 -31.22 -22.56 7.61
CA GLN A 34 -30.26 -22.38 8.72
C GLN A 34 -28.81 -22.33 8.21
N GLU A 35 -28.57 -21.59 7.17
CA GLU A 35 -27.27 -20.96 6.94
C GLU A 35 -27.43 -19.57 7.52
N THR A 36 -26.97 -19.40 8.75
CA THR A 36 -26.66 -18.07 9.31
C THR A 36 -25.61 -17.43 8.39
N ARG A 37 -26.05 -16.90 7.24
CA ARG A 37 -25.27 -15.92 6.50
C ARG A 37 -25.35 -14.63 7.31
N THR A 38 -24.63 -14.61 8.41
CA THR A 38 -24.23 -13.35 9.04
C THR A 38 -23.57 -12.56 7.95
N ALA A 39 -24.12 -11.40 7.60
CA ALA A 39 -23.44 -10.49 6.69
C ALA A 39 -22.04 -10.29 7.28
N LEU A 40 -21.02 -10.67 6.53
CA LEU A 40 -19.65 -10.44 6.96
C LEU A 40 -19.47 -8.94 7.14
N PRO A 41 -18.81 -8.48 8.21
CA PRO A 41 -18.48 -7.09 8.38
C PRO A 41 -17.76 -6.58 7.12
N PHE A 42 -17.98 -5.33 6.74
CA PHE A 42 -17.36 -4.72 5.55
C PHE A 42 -15.83 -4.89 5.51
N ALA A 43 -15.17 -4.89 6.67
CA ALA A 43 -13.73 -5.10 6.84
C ALA A 43 -13.34 -6.51 7.33
N ALA A 44 -14.18 -7.53 7.08
CA ALA A 44 -13.98 -8.88 7.59
C ALA A 44 -12.63 -9.52 7.21
N ASN A 45 -11.97 -9.02 6.16
CA ASN A 45 -10.69 -9.52 5.66
C ASN A 45 -9.52 -8.57 5.94
N LEU A 46 -9.70 -7.58 6.81
CA LEU A 46 -8.68 -6.57 7.13
C LEU A 46 -8.37 -6.57 8.62
N CYS A 47 -7.13 -6.26 8.97
CA CYS A 47 -6.77 -5.82 10.31
C CYS A 47 -7.36 -4.42 10.54
N VAL A 48 -8.04 -4.21 11.66
CA VAL A 48 -8.68 -2.92 11.97
C VAL A 48 -8.21 -2.44 13.34
N ALA A 49 -7.68 -1.22 13.40
CA ALA A 49 -7.40 -0.53 14.65
C ALA A 49 -7.87 0.92 14.55
N ALA A 50 -8.58 1.38 15.56
CA ALA A 50 -9.07 2.76 15.64
C ALA A 50 -7.98 3.76 16.11
N GLY A 51 -6.86 3.27 16.65
CA GLY A 51 -5.77 4.05 17.21
C GLY A 51 -4.61 3.18 17.62
N ASN A 52 -3.80 3.66 18.55
CA ASN A 52 -2.63 2.97 19.04
C ASN A 52 -2.97 1.63 19.73
N VAL A 53 -2.14 0.63 19.47
CA VAL A 53 -2.13 -0.67 20.15
C VAL A 53 -0.74 -0.82 20.77
N PRO A 54 -0.59 -0.60 22.07
CA PRO A 54 0.71 -0.61 22.74
C PRO A 54 1.22 -2.04 22.92
N SER A 55 2.54 -2.18 23.05
CA SER A 55 3.23 -3.35 23.58
C SER A 55 4.29 -2.88 24.57
N ASP A 56 4.47 -3.62 25.65
CA ASP A 56 5.49 -3.32 26.67
C ASP A 56 6.91 -3.71 26.22
N THR A 57 7.03 -4.38 25.09
CA THR A 57 8.27 -4.97 24.60
C THR A 57 8.78 -4.36 23.31
N VAL A 58 8.01 -3.47 22.69
CA VAL A 58 8.36 -2.79 21.43
C VAL A 58 8.77 -1.35 21.76
N ASP A 59 10.03 -1.01 21.48
CA ASP A 59 10.53 0.37 21.55
C ASP A 59 10.49 1.00 20.14
N MET A 60 9.68 2.05 20.00
CA MET A 60 9.53 2.86 18.79
C MET A 60 9.82 4.34 19.07
N SER A 61 10.79 4.61 19.94
CA SER A 61 11.10 5.98 20.38
C SER A 61 11.80 6.82 19.29
N HIS A 62 12.40 6.18 18.29
CA HIS A 62 13.12 6.84 17.18
C HIS A 62 12.34 6.87 15.87
N ALA A 63 11.12 6.31 15.83
CA ALA A 63 10.22 6.40 14.68
C ALA A 63 8.95 7.17 15.02
N GLU A 64 8.43 7.92 14.05
CA GLU A 64 7.18 8.69 14.22
C GLU A 64 5.95 7.79 14.29
N ALA A 65 5.88 6.79 13.38
CA ALA A 65 4.75 5.88 13.28
C ALA A 65 5.18 4.47 12.89
N ALA A 66 4.50 3.47 13.47
CA ALA A 66 4.77 2.07 13.18
C ALA A 66 3.52 1.20 13.33
N GLY A 67 3.52 0.02 12.70
CA GLY A 67 2.46 -0.96 12.83
C GLY A 67 2.89 -2.38 12.47
N LEU A 68 2.30 -3.35 13.18
CA LEU A 68 2.44 -4.78 12.95
C LEU A 68 1.07 -5.42 12.78
N PHE A 69 0.86 -6.08 11.65
CA PHE A 69 -0.42 -6.62 11.21
C PHE A 69 -0.31 -8.11 10.91
N GLY A 70 -1.02 -8.95 11.67
CA GLY A 70 -1.15 -10.39 11.43
C GLY A 70 -2.27 -10.67 10.44
N LEU A 71 -1.95 -11.19 9.25
CA LEU A 71 -2.89 -11.25 8.13
C LEU A 71 -3.91 -12.39 8.27
N ASP A 72 -3.51 -13.53 8.82
CA ASP A 72 -4.39 -14.70 8.98
C ASP A 72 -5.44 -14.46 10.08
N GLU A 73 -5.00 -14.01 11.25
CA GLU A 73 -5.87 -13.68 12.38
C GLU A 73 -6.57 -12.32 12.22
N ARG A 74 -6.13 -11.49 11.25
CA ARG A 74 -6.63 -10.14 10.99
C ARG A 74 -6.52 -9.25 12.21
N GLN A 75 -5.41 -9.38 12.90
CA GLN A 75 -5.14 -8.68 14.15
C GLN A 75 -4.07 -7.62 13.97
N VAL A 76 -4.26 -6.47 14.61
CA VAL A 76 -3.20 -5.47 14.81
C VAL A 76 -2.49 -5.83 16.11
N LEU A 77 -1.22 -6.25 16.01
CA LEU A 77 -0.40 -6.65 17.15
C LEU A 77 0.28 -5.44 17.80
N TYR A 78 0.69 -4.47 16.99
CA TYR A 78 1.25 -3.21 17.44
C TYR A 78 0.77 -2.06 16.56
N ALA A 79 0.55 -0.89 17.16
CA ALA A 79 0.20 0.32 16.43
C ALA A 79 0.62 1.57 17.19
N GLN A 80 1.44 2.41 16.56
CA GLN A 80 1.83 3.75 17.02
C GLN A 80 1.57 4.75 15.90
N ASN A 81 0.75 5.78 16.18
CA ASN A 81 0.43 6.87 15.25
C ASN A 81 0.01 6.39 13.84
N ILE A 82 -0.65 5.22 13.75
CA ILE A 82 -0.92 4.53 12.46
C ILE A 82 -1.77 5.33 11.48
N HIS A 83 -2.45 6.38 11.94
CA HIS A 83 -3.25 7.28 11.11
C HIS A 83 -2.59 8.66 10.91
N GLU A 84 -1.37 8.86 11.40
CA GLU A 84 -0.57 10.08 11.18
C GLU A 84 -0.18 10.19 9.69
N ARG A 85 -0.37 11.38 9.10
CA ARG A 85 0.02 11.65 7.71
C ARG A 85 1.51 11.98 7.62
N LEU A 86 2.26 11.13 6.97
CA LEU A 86 3.71 11.25 6.80
C LEU A 86 4.09 11.10 5.32
N HIS A 87 5.26 11.58 4.96
CA HIS A 87 5.82 11.37 3.62
C HIS A 87 6.25 9.91 3.47
N PRO A 88 5.80 9.19 2.42
CA PRO A 88 6.10 7.77 2.22
C PRO A 88 7.50 7.51 1.65
N ALA A 89 8.17 8.50 1.09
CA ALA A 89 9.34 8.29 0.25
C ALA A 89 9.08 7.19 -0.81
N SER A 90 10.08 6.34 -1.09
CA SER A 90 9.97 5.26 -2.09
C SER A 90 9.00 4.12 -1.74
N LEU A 91 8.34 4.12 -0.57
CA LEU A 91 7.22 3.19 -0.32
C LEU A 91 6.05 3.45 -1.29
N THR A 92 5.95 4.67 -1.84
CA THR A 92 5.07 5.06 -2.96
C THR A 92 5.12 4.05 -4.12
N LYS A 93 6.30 3.47 -4.41
CA LYS A 93 6.51 2.56 -5.54
C LYS A 93 5.75 1.25 -5.43
N VAL A 94 5.24 0.91 -4.25
CA VAL A 94 4.32 -0.23 -4.09
C VAL A 94 2.99 0.07 -4.77
N MET A 95 2.44 1.28 -4.60
CA MET A 95 1.24 1.70 -5.33
C MET A 95 1.51 1.79 -6.85
N THR A 96 2.67 2.31 -7.24
CA THR A 96 3.08 2.34 -8.66
C THR A 96 3.09 0.94 -9.26
N ALA A 97 3.70 -0.04 -8.57
CA ALA A 97 3.71 -1.43 -9.02
C ALA A 97 2.30 -2.04 -9.05
N LEU A 98 1.48 -1.80 -8.04
CA LEU A 98 0.10 -2.30 -7.97
C LEU A 98 -0.75 -1.81 -9.16
N VAL A 99 -0.70 -0.51 -9.46
CA VAL A 99 -1.42 0.08 -10.60
C VAL A 99 -0.86 -0.46 -11.93
N ALA A 100 0.47 -0.56 -12.06
CA ALA A 100 1.10 -1.08 -13.26
C ALA A 100 0.73 -2.55 -13.52
N LEU A 101 0.70 -3.39 -12.47
CA LEU A 101 0.28 -4.80 -12.58
C LEU A 101 -1.21 -4.96 -12.91
N LYS A 102 -2.03 -4.01 -12.49
CA LYS A 102 -3.48 -4.03 -12.73
C LYS A 102 -3.85 -3.62 -14.16
N TYR A 103 -3.13 -2.68 -14.75
CA TYR A 103 -3.50 -2.05 -16.03
C TYR A 103 -2.52 -2.30 -17.17
N GLY A 104 -1.28 -2.68 -16.89
CA GLY A 104 -0.24 -2.99 -17.88
C GLY A 104 -0.17 -4.48 -18.21
N GLN A 105 0.63 -4.80 -19.20
CA GLN A 105 0.98 -6.18 -19.58
C GLN A 105 2.48 -6.39 -19.39
N LEU A 106 2.90 -7.47 -18.72
CA LEU A 106 4.31 -7.72 -18.37
C LEU A 106 5.26 -7.71 -19.58
N ASN A 107 4.78 -8.21 -20.72
CA ASN A 107 5.55 -8.25 -21.98
C ASN A 107 5.42 -6.96 -22.81
N GLN A 108 4.68 -5.95 -22.34
CA GLN A 108 4.58 -4.65 -23.00
C GLN A 108 5.95 -3.98 -23.03
N THR A 109 6.38 -3.51 -24.20
CA THR A 109 7.57 -2.66 -24.32
C THR A 109 7.25 -1.24 -23.91
N LEU A 110 8.01 -0.72 -22.95
CA LEU A 110 7.96 0.66 -22.49
C LEU A 110 9.09 1.44 -23.20
N THR A 111 8.80 2.65 -23.64
CA THR A 111 9.78 3.55 -24.26
C THR A 111 9.93 4.81 -23.42
N ALA A 112 11.16 5.15 -23.09
CA ALA A 112 11.46 6.33 -22.29
C ALA A 112 11.32 7.61 -23.12
N SER A 113 10.57 8.57 -22.61
CA SER A 113 10.55 9.95 -23.09
C SER A 113 11.35 10.87 -22.17
N ASP A 114 11.26 12.18 -22.35
CA ASP A 114 11.96 13.16 -21.52
C ASP A 114 11.48 13.19 -20.06
N VAL A 115 10.36 12.55 -19.71
CA VAL A 115 9.86 12.48 -18.33
C VAL A 115 10.80 11.71 -17.40
N VAL A 116 11.67 10.82 -17.94
CA VAL A 116 12.63 10.06 -17.15
C VAL A 116 13.82 10.92 -16.68
N ASN A 117 13.98 12.14 -17.18
CA ASN A 117 15.08 13.04 -16.85
C ASN A 117 14.88 13.71 -15.48
N ILE A 118 15.04 12.94 -14.41
CA ILE A 118 14.94 13.44 -13.03
C ILE A 118 16.25 14.10 -12.64
N THR A 119 16.19 15.37 -12.22
CA THR A 119 17.36 16.16 -11.83
C THR A 119 17.48 16.39 -10.32
N GLU A 120 16.54 15.85 -9.54
CA GLU A 120 16.52 16.03 -8.08
C GLU A 120 17.74 15.37 -7.43
N PRO A 121 18.54 16.12 -6.62
CA PRO A 121 19.73 15.59 -5.98
C PRO A 121 19.40 14.41 -5.05
N GLY A 122 20.16 13.33 -5.16
CA GLY A 122 19.97 12.12 -4.36
C GLY A 122 18.90 11.17 -4.89
N ALA A 123 18.26 11.47 -6.02
CA ALA A 123 17.34 10.55 -6.67
C ALA A 123 18.06 9.25 -7.10
N VAL A 124 17.49 8.10 -6.79
CA VAL A 124 17.98 6.79 -7.25
C VAL A 124 17.55 6.60 -8.70
N LEU A 125 18.51 6.41 -9.60
CA LEU A 125 18.25 6.33 -11.05
C LEU A 125 18.86 5.06 -11.64
N CYS A 126 18.15 4.43 -12.56
CA CYS A 126 18.65 3.38 -13.44
C CYS A 126 19.59 3.95 -14.51
N GLY A 127 19.43 5.22 -14.84
CA GLY A 127 20.18 5.93 -15.87
C GLY A 127 19.52 5.80 -17.25
N LEU A 128 18.19 5.87 -17.27
CA LEU A 128 17.42 5.93 -18.51
C LEU A 128 17.69 7.21 -19.27
N ALA A 129 17.70 7.10 -20.59
CA ALA A 129 17.72 8.21 -21.53
C ALA A 129 16.51 8.13 -22.46
N THR A 130 16.09 9.27 -23.00
CA THR A 130 15.03 9.34 -24.01
C THR A 130 15.29 8.37 -25.18
N GLY A 131 14.32 7.49 -25.45
CA GLY A 131 14.38 6.46 -26.46
C GLY A 131 14.87 5.10 -25.95
N ASP A 132 15.30 4.96 -24.70
CA ASP A 132 15.59 3.65 -24.10
C ASP A 132 14.31 2.82 -23.99
N THR A 133 14.46 1.50 -24.12
CA THR A 133 13.32 0.56 -24.11
C THR A 133 13.57 -0.63 -23.19
N MET A 134 12.53 -1.04 -22.47
CA MET A 134 12.50 -2.28 -21.70
C MET A 134 11.07 -2.82 -21.59
N THR A 135 10.90 -4.06 -21.15
CA THR A 135 9.56 -4.60 -20.87
C THR A 135 9.04 -4.08 -19.54
N LEU A 136 7.71 -4.11 -19.33
CA LEU A 136 7.10 -3.76 -18.04
C LEU A 136 7.60 -4.69 -16.94
N ASP A 137 7.81 -6.00 -17.20
CA ASP A 137 8.40 -6.92 -16.21
C ASP A 137 9.78 -6.45 -15.75
N GLN A 138 10.66 -6.10 -16.69
CA GLN A 138 11.99 -5.57 -16.36
C GLN A 138 11.89 -4.26 -15.54
N ALA A 139 11.00 -3.37 -15.96
CA ALA A 139 10.78 -2.11 -15.26
C ALA A 139 10.28 -2.31 -13.82
N LEU A 140 9.33 -3.22 -13.58
CA LEU A 140 8.83 -3.55 -12.24
C LEU A 140 9.92 -4.14 -11.33
N ARG A 141 10.79 -5.01 -11.86
CA ARG A 141 11.92 -5.57 -11.13
C ARG A 141 12.93 -4.49 -10.75
N ILE A 142 13.29 -3.60 -11.66
CA ILE A 142 14.17 -2.46 -11.37
C ILE A 142 13.52 -1.50 -10.36
N LEU A 143 12.22 -1.21 -10.52
CA LEU A 143 11.44 -0.35 -9.63
C LEU A 143 11.46 -0.81 -8.16
N LEU A 144 11.19 -2.10 -7.93
CA LEU A 144 11.00 -2.63 -6.59
C LEU A 144 12.32 -3.06 -5.93
N VAL A 145 13.25 -3.66 -6.70
CA VAL A 145 14.54 -4.13 -6.17
C VAL A 145 15.51 -2.96 -5.94
N TYR A 146 15.70 -2.10 -6.92
CA TYR A 146 16.66 -1.00 -6.87
C TYR A 146 16.05 0.34 -6.45
N SER A 147 14.71 0.45 -6.52
CA SER A 147 13.99 1.68 -6.17
C SER A 147 14.18 2.86 -7.14
N SER A 148 14.32 2.58 -8.44
CA SER A 148 14.62 3.58 -9.47
C SER A 148 13.47 4.56 -9.69
N ASN A 149 13.78 5.88 -9.67
CA ASN A 149 12.78 6.93 -9.83
C ASN A 149 12.45 7.19 -11.32
N ASP A 150 13.46 7.17 -12.19
CA ASP A 150 13.29 7.31 -13.64
C ASP A 150 12.47 6.15 -14.23
N VAL A 151 12.64 4.92 -13.69
CA VAL A 151 11.81 3.77 -14.07
C VAL A 151 10.36 3.93 -13.57
N ALA A 152 10.13 4.57 -12.42
CA ALA A 152 8.78 4.87 -11.98
C ALA A 152 8.07 5.83 -12.96
N MET A 153 8.78 6.83 -13.48
CA MET A 153 8.26 7.75 -14.50
C MET A 153 7.99 7.04 -15.83
N LEU A 154 8.93 6.17 -16.26
CA LEU A 154 8.75 5.32 -17.46
C LEU A 154 7.46 4.49 -17.38
N ILE A 155 7.25 3.81 -16.25
CA ILE A 155 6.05 3.00 -16.02
C ILE A 155 4.80 3.89 -16.06
N ALA A 156 4.82 5.01 -15.35
CA ALA A 156 3.68 5.90 -15.23
C ALA A 156 3.21 6.43 -16.59
N GLU A 157 4.14 6.92 -17.41
CA GLU A 157 3.80 7.44 -18.73
C GLU A 157 3.26 6.34 -19.66
N ASN A 158 3.90 5.17 -19.72
CA ASN A 158 3.54 4.12 -20.68
C ASN A 158 2.28 3.34 -20.27
N VAL A 159 1.99 3.20 -18.98
CA VAL A 159 0.79 2.51 -18.50
C VAL A 159 -0.40 3.47 -18.37
N GLY A 160 -0.16 4.68 -17.89
CA GLY A 160 -1.21 5.70 -17.72
C GLY A 160 -1.51 6.51 -18.98
N GLY A 161 -0.62 6.48 -19.97
CA GLY A 161 -0.67 7.37 -21.15
C GLY A 161 -0.08 8.76 -20.87
N SER A 162 -0.05 9.19 -19.60
CA SER A 162 0.76 10.30 -19.08
C SER A 162 1.04 10.06 -17.60
N VAL A 163 2.04 10.79 -17.07
CA VAL A 163 2.39 10.72 -15.63
C VAL A 163 1.22 11.23 -14.78
N GLU A 164 0.59 12.31 -15.18
CA GLU A 164 -0.55 12.91 -14.46
C GLU A 164 -1.72 11.91 -14.37
N ARG A 165 -2.09 11.28 -15.50
CA ARG A 165 -3.17 10.29 -15.50
C ARG A 165 -2.83 9.08 -14.64
N PHE A 166 -1.57 8.62 -14.65
CA PHE A 166 -1.14 7.53 -13.81
C PHE A 166 -1.23 7.88 -12.31
N VAL A 167 -0.86 9.09 -11.92
CA VAL A 167 -1.02 9.60 -10.54
C VAL A 167 -2.50 9.67 -10.14
N GLU A 168 -3.39 10.09 -11.03
CA GLU A 168 -4.83 9.99 -10.80
C GLU A 168 -5.26 8.53 -10.54
N MET A 169 -4.80 7.58 -11.36
CA MET A 169 -5.08 6.15 -11.17
C MET A 169 -4.55 5.63 -9.81
N MET A 170 -3.37 6.10 -9.36
CA MET A 170 -2.85 5.77 -8.03
C MET A 170 -3.79 6.25 -6.91
N ASN A 171 -4.29 7.47 -7.01
CA ASN A 171 -5.22 8.05 -6.03
C ASN A 171 -6.62 7.39 -6.09
N GLU A 172 -7.12 7.06 -7.29
CA GLU A 172 -8.35 6.28 -7.47
C GLU A 172 -8.22 4.90 -6.81
N GLU A 173 -7.06 4.24 -6.98
CA GLU A 173 -6.80 2.93 -6.39
C GLU A 173 -6.67 3.02 -4.87
N ALA A 174 -5.99 4.03 -4.32
CA ALA A 174 -5.93 4.29 -2.89
C ALA A 174 -7.34 4.44 -2.29
N ALA A 175 -8.19 5.25 -2.91
CA ALA A 175 -9.58 5.43 -2.48
C ALA A 175 -10.38 4.10 -2.54
N ARG A 176 -10.20 3.30 -3.60
CA ARG A 176 -10.84 1.98 -3.76
C ARG A 176 -10.45 1.01 -2.64
N LEU A 177 -9.21 1.07 -2.18
CA LEU A 177 -8.69 0.24 -1.09
C LEU A 177 -9.09 0.74 0.30
N GLY A 178 -9.70 1.93 0.40
CA GLY A 178 -10.02 2.58 1.66
C GLY A 178 -8.84 3.34 2.28
N ALA A 179 -7.74 3.54 1.55
CA ALA A 179 -6.58 4.33 1.95
C ALA A 179 -6.87 5.83 1.80
N THR A 180 -7.79 6.35 2.63
CA THR A 180 -8.39 7.68 2.49
C THR A 180 -7.55 8.81 3.08
N ASN A 181 -6.49 8.48 3.82
CA ASN A 181 -5.49 9.43 4.31
C ASN A 181 -4.20 9.39 3.48
N THR A 182 -4.31 8.97 2.21
CA THR A 182 -3.20 8.91 1.27
C THR A 182 -3.46 9.84 0.09
N HIS A 183 -2.43 10.55 -0.35
CA HIS A 183 -2.46 11.35 -1.57
C HIS A 183 -1.10 11.29 -2.26
N PHE A 184 -1.09 10.78 -3.48
CA PHE A 184 0.08 10.68 -4.33
C PHE A 184 0.16 11.87 -5.29
N MET A 185 1.36 12.45 -5.44
CA MET A 185 1.67 13.52 -6.38
C MET A 185 2.58 13.06 -7.52
N ASN A 186 3.28 11.94 -7.32
CA ASN A 186 4.21 11.38 -8.29
C ASN A 186 4.33 9.86 -8.07
N PRO A 187 4.87 9.10 -9.06
CA PRO A 187 4.96 7.64 -8.96
C PRO A 187 6.21 7.13 -8.22
N HIS A 188 7.13 8.01 -7.82
CA HIS A 188 8.42 7.61 -7.27
C HIS A 188 8.59 7.90 -5.77
N GLY A 189 7.85 8.86 -5.21
CA GLY A 189 7.90 9.21 -3.79
C GLY A 189 8.94 10.27 -3.43
N LEU A 190 9.48 11.02 -4.38
CA LEU A 190 10.22 12.24 -4.07
C LEU A 190 9.28 13.26 -3.43
N THR A 191 9.83 14.11 -2.56
CA THR A 191 9.04 14.93 -1.66
C THR A 191 8.24 16.01 -2.37
N GLU A 192 6.93 15.99 -2.16
CA GLU A 192 5.99 17.05 -2.50
C GLU A 192 5.14 17.37 -1.27
N SER A 193 4.82 18.62 -1.05
CA SER A 193 4.18 19.09 0.20
C SER A 193 2.87 18.38 0.54
N VAL A 194 2.14 17.93 -0.47
CA VAL A 194 0.85 17.23 -0.33
C VAL A 194 0.94 15.75 -0.76
N HIS A 195 2.15 15.18 -0.82
CA HIS A 195 2.40 13.76 -1.04
C HIS A 195 2.54 13.08 0.33
N TYR A 196 1.51 12.41 0.79
CA TYR A 196 1.46 11.80 2.11
C TYR A 196 0.70 10.47 2.12
N THR A 197 0.92 9.72 3.16
CA THR A 197 0.22 8.46 3.49
C THR A 197 0.21 8.25 5.01
N THR A 198 -0.37 7.14 5.46
CA THR A 198 -0.30 6.68 6.84
C THR A 198 0.20 5.23 6.90
N VAL A 199 0.63 4.77 8.07
CA VAL A 199 1.00 3.35 8.27
C VAL A 199 -0.19 2.45 7.92
N TYR A 200 -1.40 2.82 8.35
CA TYR A 200 -2.60 2.03 8.07
C TYR A 200 -2.94 1.97 6.58
N ASP A 201 -2.85 3.10 5.88
CA ASP A 201 -3.11 3.15 4.45
C ASP A 201 -2.06 2.35 3.65
N LEU A 202 -0.79 2.41 4.05
CA LEU A 202 0.27 1.58 3.46
C LEU A 202 0.02 0.08 3.71
N TYR A 203 -0.47 -0.28 4.90
CA TYR A 203 -0.91 -1.66 5.16
C TYR A 203 -1.99 -2.09 4.16
N LEU A 204 -3.02 -1.27 3.92
CA LEU A 204 -4.09 -1.60 2.96
C LEU A 204 -3.54 -1.80 1.54
N ILE A 205 -2.65 -0.90 1.10
CA ILE A 205 -2.02 -0.94 -0.22
C ILE A 205 -1.12 -2.17 -0.37
N PHE A 206 -0.28 -2.44 0.64
CA PHE A 206 0.65 -3.57 0.59
C PHE A 206 -0.08 -4.90 0.71
N ASN A 207 -1.09 -5.00 1.57
CA ASN A 207 -1.96 -6.17 1.70
C ASN A 207 -2.69 -6.52 0.38
N GLU A 208 -3.02 -5.53 -0.44
CA GLU A 208 -3.54 -5.78 -1.79
C GLU A 208 -2.43 -6.23 -2.75
N ALA A 209 -1.27 -5.55 -2.72
CA ALA A 209 -0.17 -5.84 -3.62
C ALA A 209 0.38 -7.28 -3.45
N VAL A 210 0.47 -7.78 -2.21
CA VAL A 210 0.98 -9.13 -1.93
C VAL A 210 0.03 -10.26 -2.37
N LYS A 211 -1.16 -9.95 -2.85
CA LYS A 211 -2.04 -10.94 -3.49
C LYS A 211 -1.64 -11.25 -4.93
N ASN A 212 -0.75 -10.45 -5.51
CA ASN A 212 -0.26 -10.64 -6.87
C ASN A 212 1.04 -11.46 -6.86
N ASP A 213 1.06 -12.60 -7.55
CA ASP A 213 2.20 -13.53 -7.58
C ASP A 213 3.47 -12.88 -8.14
N THR A 214 3.35 -12.07 -9.21
CA THR A 214 4.49 -11.35 -9.79
C THR A 214 5.06 -10.33 -8.81
N PHE A 215 4.21 -9.61 -8.09
CA PHE A 215 4.67 -8.69 -7.06
C PHE A 215 5.44 -9.44 -5.96
N ASN A 216 4.90 -10.55 -5.48
CA ASN A 216 5.55 -11.38 -4.46
C ASN A 216 6.90 -11.92 -4.95
N GLU A 217 6.98 -12.42 -6.18
CA GLU A 217 8.24 -12.86 -6.76
C GLU A 217 9.30 -11.76 -6.72
N ILE A 218 8.94 -10.54 -7.13
CA ILE A 218 9.89 -9.43 -7.25
C ILE A 218 10.37 -8.95 -5.86
N ILE A 219 9.49 -8.81 -4.88
CA ILE A 219 9.88 -8.29 -3.55
C ILE A 219 10.77 -9.25 -2.75
N HIS A 220 10.85 -10.53 -3.16
CA HIS A 220 11.77 -11.52 -2.60
C HIS A 220 13.21 -11.41 -3.12
N MET A 221 13.41 -10.70 -4.23
CA MET A 221 14.71 -10.68 -4.92
C MET A 221 15.75 -9.91 -4.11
N SER A 222 16.90 -10.54 -3.82
CA SER A 222 18.06 -9.87 -3.21
C SER A 222 18.86 -9.04 -4.21
N SER A 223 18.75 -9.34 -5.52
CA SER A 223 19.39 -8.62 -6.62
C SER A 223 18.64 -8.84 -7.92
N TYR A 224 18.87 -7.98 -8.90
CA TYR A 224 18.33 -8.16 -10.24
C TYR A 224 19.37 -7.76 -11.29
N GLN A 225 19.50 -8.63 -12.31
CA GLN A 225 20.36 -8.43 -13.48
C GLN A 225 19.51 -8.55 -14.73
N THR A 226 19.68 -7.60 -15.66
CA THR A 226 19.00 -7.61 -16.95
C THR A 226 19.74 -6.78 -17.98
N VAL A 227 19.29 -6.85 -19.23
CA VAL A 227 19.72 -6.00 -20.32
C VAL A 227 18.49 -5.31 -20.90
N PHE A 228 18.56 -4.01 -21.10
CA PHE A 228 17.59 -3.23 -21.85
C PHE A 228 18.30 -2.51 -23.01
N TYR A 229 17.58 -1.78 -23.84
CA TYR A 229 18.14 -1.27 -25.09
C TYR A 229 18.03 0.24 -25.18
N ASP A 230 19.10 0.88 -25.73
CA ASP A 230 19.04 2.27 -26.09
C ASP A 230 18.25 2.50 -27.40
N ARG A 231 18.03 3.77 -27.75
CA ARG A 231 17.31 4.15 -28.98
C ARG A 231 17.92 3.62 -30.27
N ASP A 232 19.21 3.26 -30.26
CA ASP A 232 19.94 2.73 -31.41
C ASP A 232 19.95 1.20 -31.39
N GLY A 233 19.27 0.55 -30.42
CA GLY A 233 19.20 -0.89 -30.22
C GLY A 233 20.45 -1.50 -29.59
N ARG A 234 21.31 -0.68 -28.95
CA ARG A 234 22.49 -1.20 -28.24
C ARG A 234 22.08 -1.62 -26.82
N GLU A 235 22.73 -2.67 -26.35
CA GLU A 235 22.50 -3.21 -25.01
C GLU A 235 23.02 -2.29 -23.90
N LYS A 236 22.19 -2.09 -22.89
CA LYS A 236 22.53 -1.44 -21.62
C LYS A 236 22.34 -2.44 -20.48
N ALA A 237 23.43 -2.84 -19.86
CA ALA A 237 23.40 -3.80 -18.74
C ALA A 237 22.96 -3.11 -17.44
N PHE A 238 22.11 -3.79 -16.70
CA PHE A 238 21.70 -3.43 -15.34
C PHE A 238 22.02 -4.57 -14.39
N ASP A 239 22.73 -4.28 -13.31
CA ASP A 239 23.06 -5.24 -12.24
C ASP A 239 23.08 -4.48 -10.92
N ARG A 240 22.08 -4.73 -10.06
CA ARG A 240 21.97 -4.06 -8.75
C ARG A 240 21.39 -4.99 -7.70
N GLN A 241 21.84 -4.75 -6.46
CA GLN A 241 21.30 -5.41 -5.28
C GLN A 241 20.08 -4.67 -4.75
N ASN A 242 19.26 -5.38 -3.99
CA ASN A 242 18.16 -4.80 -3.25
C ASN A 242 18.67 -3.82 -2.18
N SER A 243 17.92 -2.76 -1.93
CA SER A 243 18.27 -1.76 -0.91
C SER A 243 18.13 -2.27 0.52
N ASN A 244 17.44 -3.40 0.75
CA ASN A 244 17.14 -3.91 2.08
C ASN A 244 18.24 -4.81 2.64
N GLN A 245 18.63 -4.56 3.90
CA GLN A 245 19.72 -5.27 4.57
C GLN A 245 19.37 -6.72 4.95
N TYR A 246 18.08 -7.03 5.26
CA TYR A 246 17.67 -8.43 5.54
C TYR A 246 17.82 -9.30 4.29
N LEU A 247 17.36 -8.85 3.13
CA LEU A 247 17.47 -9.61 1.87
C LEU A 247 18.92 -9.76 1.38
N ARG A 248 19.82 -8.81 1.75
CA ARG A 248 21.24 -8.91 1.45
C ARG A 248 22.03 -9.75 2.46
N GLY A 249 21.38 -10.19 3.55
CA GLY A 249 22.03 -10.95 4.62
C GLY A 249 22.94 -10.10 5.52
N GLU A 250 22.86 -8.77 5.45
CA GLU A 250 23.60 -7.84 6.29
C GLU A 250 22.97 -7.69 7.68
N ARG A 251 21.68 -8.01 7.80
CA ARG A 251 20.95 -8.13 9.06
C ARG A 251 20.19 -9.44 9.12
N GLN A 252 20.09 -9.98 10.32
CA GLN A 252 19.30 -11.18 10.58
C GLN A 252 17.96 -10.78 11.18
N ALA A 253 16.90 -11.42 10.71
CA ALA A 253 15.60 -11.37 11.38
C ALA A 253 15.70 -12.15 12.72
N PRO A 254 14.78 -11.89 13.68
CA PRO A 254 14.66 -12.71 14.87
C PRO A 254 14.54 -14.20 14.56
N ALA A 255 14.93 -15.05 15.52
CA ALA A 255 14.75 -16.49 15.40
C ALA A 255 13.27 -16.79 15.13
N ASN A 256 12.99 -17.73 14.22
CA ASN A 256 11.63 -18.15 13.84
C ASN A 256 10.82 -17.12 13.01
N VAL A 257 11.43 -16.01 12.58
CA VAL A 257 10.83 -15.09 11.62
C VAL A 257 11.61 -15.10 10.32
N THR A 258 10.91 -15.29 9.22
CA THR A 258 11.48 -15.20 7.86
C THR A 258 10.99 -13.94 7.18
N VAL A 259 11.90 -13.03 6.85
CA VAL A 259 11.59 -11.85 6.01
C VAL A 259 11.45 -12.32 4.56
N ILE A 260 10.28 -12.05 3.99
CA ILE A 260 9.89 -12.54 2.66
C ILE A 260 10.07 -11.48 1.61
N GLY A 261 9.61 -10.27 1.88
CA GLY A 261 9.61 -9.21 0.90
C GLY A 261 9.65 -7.84 1.53
N VAL A 262 10.21 -6.88 0.80
CA VAL A 262 10.51 -5.58 1.41
C VAL A 262 10.41 -4.42 0.44
N LYS A 263 10.15 -3.22 1.00
CA LYS A 263 10.40 -1.94 0.34
C LYS A 263 10.95 -0.94 1.35
N THR A 264 12.07 -0.30 0.98
CA THR A 264 12.68 0.80 1.73
C THR A 264 12.31 2.15 1.10
N GLY A 265 12.37 3.21 1.89
CA GLY A 265 12.20 4.58 1.41
C GLY A 265 12.99 5.57 2.27
N THR A 266 13.60 6.57 1.64
CA THR A 266 14.29 7.64 2.34
C THR A 266 14.23 8.93 1.55
N THR A 267 13.86 10.02 2.20
CA THR A 267 14.09 11.41 1.77
C THR A 267 14.33 12.24 3.02
N ASN A 268 14.86 13.45 2.86
CA ASN A 268 15.08 14.34 4.01
C ASN A 268 13.78 14.63 4.79
N ALA A 269 12.64 14.72 4.12
CA ALA A 269 11.36 14.99 4.77
C ALA A 269 10.72 13.73 5.36
N ALA A 270 10.89 12.58 4.71
CA ALA A 270 10.33 11.31 5.17
C ALA A 270 11.15 10.63 6.26
N GLY A 271 12.42 11.01 6.47
CA GLY A 271 13.33 10.19 7.27
C GLY A 271 13.55 8.82 6.64
N TYR A 272 13.79 7.82 7.46
CA TYR A 272 13.99 6.45 7.02
C TYR A 272 12.70 5.63 7.20
N CYS A 273 12.27 4.94 6.15
CA CYS A 273 11.03 4.20 6.10
C CYS A 273 11.27 2.76 5.62
N LEU A 274 10.55 1.81 6.20
CA LEU A 274 10.65 0.39 5.85
C LEU A 274 9.30 -0.29 5.95
N MET A 275 9.00 -1.13 4.97
CA MET A 275 7.83 -2.00 4.96
C MET A 275 8.26 -3.42 4.62
N LEU A 276 7.82 -4.38 5.41
CA LEU A 276 8.17 -5.79 5.30
C LEU A 276 6.92 -6.68 5.18
N LEU A 277 7.05 -7.74 4.39
CA LEU A 277 6.26 -8.96 4.51
C LEU A 277 7.15 -10.02 5.18
N SER A 278 6.69 -10.63 6.24
CA SER A 278 7.38 -11.69 6.96
C SER A 278 6.44 -12.87 7.26
N ARG A 279 7.01 -14.01 7.66
CA ARG A 279 6.29 -15.17 8.16
C ARG A 279 6.89 -15.66 9.45
N ASP A 280 6.04 -16.18 10.34
CA ASP A 280 6.48 -16.93 11.50
C ASP A 280 6.89 -18.38 11.14
N GLU A 281 7.28 -19.16 12.13
CA GLU A 281 7.66 -20.58 11.99
C GLU A 281 6.52 -21.47 11.47
N ASN A 282 5.27 -21.05 11.66
CA ASN A 282 4.08 -21.76 11.18
C ASN A 282 3.66 -21.32 9.78
N GLY A 283 4.40 -20.39 9.17
CA GLY A 283 4.13 -19.84 7.84
C GLY A 283 3.08 -18.75 7.81
N ARG A 284 2.56 -18.26 8.95
CA ARG A 284 1.57 -17.19 9.03
C ARG A 284 2.18 -15.87 8.59
N PRO A 285 1.50 -15.12 7.71
CA PRO A 285 2.04 -13.88 7.14
C PRO A 285 1.76 -12.66 8.03
N TYR A 286 2.75 -11.74 8.07
CA TYR A 286 2.68 -10.47 8.79
C TYR A 286 3.20 -9.33 7.92
N ILE A 287 2.58 -8.16 8.06
CA ILE A 287 3.08 -6.91 7.50
C ILE A 287 3.57 -6.03 8.65
N SER A 288 4.82 -5.58 8.55
CA SER A 288 5.45 -4.64 9.49
C SER A 288 5.82 -3.36 8.76
N ILE A 289 5.51 -2.20 9.34
CA ILE A 289 5.78 -0.89 8.72
C ILE A 289 6.36 0.04 9.79
N VAL A 290 7.46 0.71 9.45
CA VAL A 290 8.07 1.79 10.23
C VAL A 290 8.22 3.00 9.33
N LEU A 291 7.75 4.17 9.79
CA LEU A 291 7.84 5.44 9.08
C LEU A 291 8.59 6.48 9.90
N ARG A 292 9.42 7.24 9.21
CA ARG A 292 10.15 8.39 9.72
C ARG A 292 11.04 8.06 10.92
N ALA A 293 11.82 7.00 10.81
CA ALA A 293 12.91 6.74 11.74
C ALA A 293 14.04 7.75 11.54
N GLU A 294 14.78 8.04 12.61
CA GLU A 294 15.85 9.05 12.64
C GLU A 294 17.09 8.63 11.85
N GLY A 295 17.37 7.33 11.76
CA GLY A 295 18.55 6.76 11.12
C GLY A 295 18.32 5.36 10.59
N VAL A 296 19.33 4.83 9.89
CA VAL A 296 19.28 3.45 9.35
C VAL A 296 19.35 2.43 10.48
N GLU A 297 20.19 2.66 11.48
CA GLU A 297 20.36 1.72 12.60
C GLU A 297 19.09 1.67 13.46
N GLU A 298 18.50 2.82 13.75
CA GLU A 298 17.23 2.97 14.47
C GLU A 298 16.10 2.28 13.70
N LEU A 299 15.98 2.53 12.38
CA LEU A 299 14.97 1.89 11.52
C LEU A 299 15.02 0.36 11.61
N TYR A 300 16.22 -0.22 11.48
CA TYR A 300 16.37 -1.67 11.49
C TYR A 300 16.30 -2.25 12.90
N GLY A 301 16.69 -1.50 13.93
CA GLY A 301 16.52 -1.85 15.34
C GLY A 301 15.04 -1.99 15.68
N GLU A 302 14.28 -0.92 15.49
CA GLU A 302 12.84 -0.86 15.75
C GLU A 302 12.03 -1.85 14.88
N MET A 303 12.45 -2.07 13.63
CA MET A 303 11.84 -3.12 12.80
C MET A 303 12.09 -4.51 13.38
N THR A 304 13.28 -4.76 13.97
CA THR A 304 13.58 -6.02 14.64
C THR A 304 12.69 -6.21 15.86
N ASP A 305 12.45 -5.17 16.66
CA ASP A 305 11.55 -5.21 17.82
C ASP A 305 10.11 -5.53 17.41
N LEU A 306 9.62 -4.96 16.27
CA LEU A 306 8.33 -5.35 15.71
C LEU A 306 8.28 -6.83 15.28
N LEU A 307 9.34 -7.34 14.68
CA LEU A 307 9.40 -8.74 14.26
C LEU A 307 9.47 -9.69 15.47
N ASP A 308 10.11 -9.29 16.56
CA ASP A 308 10.15 -10.08 17.82
C ASP A 308 8.77 -10.18 18.49
N GLU A 309 7.88 -9.20 18.25
CA GLU A 309 6.51 -9.21 18.77
C GLU A 309 5.64 -10.31 18.15
N ILE A 310 6.01 -10.84 16.97
CA ILE A 310 5.25 -11.87 16.26
C ILE A 310 5.11 -13.16 17.10
N HIS A 311 6.00 -13.41 18.05
CA HIS A 311 6.04 -14.64 18.84
C HIS A 311 5.45 -14.52 20.25
N LYS A 312 4.90 -13.39 20.60
CA LYS A 312 4.33 -13.13 21.93
C LYS A 312 2.82 -13.22 21.93
#